data_ec42bc2037410fef4c0ae2c588e53e2b
#
_entry.id   ec42bc2037410fef4c0ae2c588e53e2b
#
_cell.length_a   1.000
_cell.length_b   1.000
_cell.length_c   1.000
_cell.angle_alpha   90.00
_cell.angle_beta   90.00
_cell.angle_gamma   90.00
#
_symmetry.space_group_name_H-M   'P 1'
#
loop_
_entity.id
_entity.type
_entity.pdbx_description
1 polymer ?
#
loop_
_entity_poly.entity_id
_entity_poly.type
_entity_poly.pdbx_seq_one_letter_code
_entity_poly.pdbx_strand_id
1 'polypeptide(L)'
;KKRVYPEILEKFGWCSWNAFYTDLSSEGVCQKLEEFRQKKIPVKWIILDDGWLQSCDGRLTSFREDPNKFPEGFRTFISRIKSEYGIEKVGVWHAFTGYWDGIQPNSEVAKDQKENLIVTPGGSLVIAPTYQQQFNFFDAWHSYLEKQGIDFVKVDNQSGASDYYNELLPSSVAIAAAHKALDDSVNKHFGGCVI
;
A
#
# COMPACT_ATOMS: atom_id res chain seq x y z
N LYS A 1 18.35 4.58 14.97
CA LYS A 1 18.60 3.12 14.83
C LYS A 1 19.35 2.86 13.54
N LYS A 2 20.38 1.99 13.58
CA LYS A 2 21.09 1.54 12.36
C LYS A 2 20.11 0.68 11.57
N ARG A 3 19.79 1.05 10.31
CA ARG A 3 18.94 0.23 9.44
C ARG A 3 19.67 -1.09 9.14
N VAL A 4 18.96 -2.20 9.23
CA VAL A 4 19.46 -3.51 8.83
C VAL A 4 19.17 -3.67 7.35
N TYR A 5 20.16 -4.15 6.59
CA TYR A 5 19.99 -4.45 5.17
C TYR A 5 18.92 -5.55 4.99
N PRO A 6 17.86 -5.31 4.22
CA PRO A 6 16.80 -6.31 4.05
C PRO A 6 17.28 -7.48 3.18
N GLU A 7 17.20 -8.71 3.72
CA GLU A 7 17.57 -9.93 3.00
C GLU A 7 16.82 -10.12 1.68
N ILE A 8 15.63 -9.56 1.56
CA ILE A 8 14.81 -9.59 0.35
C ILE A 8 15.56 -9.04 -0.89
N LEU A 9 16.47 -8.09 -0.70
CA LEU A 9 17.24 -7.47 -1.79
C LEU A 9 18.31 -8.41 -2.41
N GLU A 10 18.64 -9.52 -1.73
CA GLU A 10 19.49 -10.58 -2.28
C GLU A 10 18.73 -11.57 -3.17
N LYS A 11 17.42 -11.46 -3.25
CA LYS A 11 16.55 -12.41 -3.95
C LYS A 11 15.89 -11.75 -5.15
N PHE A 12 15.61 -12.55 -6.18
CA PHE A 12 14.93 -12.07 -7.37
C PHE A 12 13.45 -11.79 -7.08
N GLY A 13 13.02 -10.58 -7.39
CA GLY A 13 11.66 -10.13 -7.19
C GLY A 13 10.95 -9.73 -8.49
N TRP A 14 9.64 -9.58 -8.42
CA TRP A 14 8.80 -9.14 -9.52
C TRP A 14 7.73 -8.16 -9.06
N CYS A 15 7.50 -7.14 -9.86
CA CYS A 15 6.43 -6.16 -9.65
C CYS A 15 5.38 -6.29 -10.75
N SER A 16 4.11 -6.26 -10.38
CA SER A 16 2.99 -6.52 -11.29
C SER A 16 2.71 -5.39 -12.29
N TRP A 17 3.22 -4.18 -12.04
CA TRP A 17 2.84 -2.97 -12.78
C TRP A 17 2.91 -3.12 -14.30
N ASN A 18 4.09 -3.41 -14.83
CA ASN A 18 4.27 -3.50 -16.29
C ASN A 18 3.56 -4.69 -16.95
N ALA A 19 3.09 -5.67 -16.16
CA ALA A 19 2.38 -6.83 -16.70
C ALA A 19 0.87 -6.59 -16.77
N PHE A 20 0.31 -5.81 -15.85
CA PHE A 20 -1.14 -5.71 -15.69
C PHE A 20 -1.66 -4.28 -15.58
N TYR A 21 -0.81 -3.31 -15.25
CA TYR A 21 -1.27 -1.99 -14.83
C TYR A 21 -2.38 -2.13 -13.78
N THR A 22 -3.48 -1.40 -13.92
CA THR A 22 -4.62 -1.47 -13.01
C THR A 22 -5.53 -2.69 -13.21
N ASP A 23 -5.30 -3.53 -14.24
CA ASP A 23 -6.07 -4.77 -14.49
C ASP A 23 -5.58 -5.97 -13.68
N LEU A 24 -4.82 -5.71 -12.63
CA LEU A 24 -4.31 -6.72 -11.70
C LEU A 24 -5.44 -7.54 -11.08
N SER A 25 -5.29 -8.88 -11.10
CA SER A 25 -6.22 -9.82 -10.46
C SER A 25 -5.50 -11.04 -9.90
N SER A 26 -6.15 -11.74 -8.96
CA SER A 26 -5.60 -12.99 -8.39
C SER A 26 -5.33 -14.06 -9.44
N GLU A 27 -6.21 -14.18 -10.44
CA GLU A 27 -6.04 -15.11 -11.56
C GLU A 27 -4.82 -14.73 -12.40
N GLY A 28 -4.71 -13.48 -12.83
CA GLY A 28 -3.58 -12.98 -13.62
C GLY A 28 -2.23 -13.18 -12.93
N VAL A 29 -2.16 -12.90 -11.62
CA VAL A 29 -0.94 -13.14 -10.83
C VAL A 29 -0.60 -14.62 -10.78
N CYS A 30 -1.56 -15.52 -10.52
CA CYS A 30 -1.32 -16.96 -10.52
C CYS A 30 -0.84 -17.48 -11.88
N GLN A 31 -1.44 -17.01 -12.98
CA GLN A 31 -0.98 -17.34 -14.34
C GLN A 31 0.47 -16.91 -14.57
N LYS A 32 0.84 -15.72 -14.11
CA LYS A 32 2.21 -15.21 -14.23
C LYS A 32 3.20 -16.00 -13.37
N LEU A 33 2.84 -16.36 -12.15
CA LEU A 33 3.68 -17.19 -11.28
C LEU A 33 3.88 -18.60 -11.85
N GLU A 34 2.84 -19.16 -12.48
CA GLU A 34 2.96 -20.42 -13.19
C GLU A 34 3.90 -20.33 -14.40
N GLU A 35 3.84 -19.23 -15.17
CA GLU A 35 4.78 -18.97 -16.25
C GLU A 35 6.23 -18.91 -15.75
N PHE A 36 6.47 -18.22 -14.62
CA PHE A 36 7.80 -18.16 -14.00
C PHE A 36 8.29 -19.56 -13.57
N ARG A 37 7.41 -20.37 -12.98
CA ARG A 37 7.72 -21.75 -12.59
C ARG A 37 8.13 -22.60 -13.80
N GLN A 38 7.37 -22.54 -14.90
CA GLN A 38 7.66 -23.28 -16.14
C GLN A 38 8.98 -22.84 -16.77
N LYS A 39 9.28 -21.54 -16.74
CA LYS A 39 10.53 -20.96 -17.25
C LYS A 39 11.70 -21.06 -16.27
N LYS A 40 11.49 -21.65 -15.08
CA LYS A 40 12.49 -21.77 -14.00
C LYS A 40 13.08 -20.43 -13.56
N ILE A 41 12.27 -19.36 -13.57
CA ILE A 41 12.66 -18.04 -13.06
C ILE A 41 12.49 -18.05 -11.53
N PRO A 42 13.53 -17.81 -10.74
CA PRO A 42 13.52 -18.02 -9.29
C PRO A 42 12.94 -16.81 -8.52
N VAL A 43 11.72 -16.40 -8.86
CA VAL A 43 11.04 -15.28 -8.15
C VAL A 43 10.77 -15.69 -6.71
N LYS A 44 11.21 -14.86 -5.75
CA LYS A 44 11.08 -15.11 -4.32
C LYS A 44 10.20 -14.08 -3.61
N TRP A 45 10.05 -12.91 -4.19
CA TRP A 45 9.13 -11.91 -3.67
C TRP A 45 8.41 -11.18 -4.81
N ILE A 46 7.23 -10.68 -4.51
CA ILE A 46 6.43 -9.93 -5.47
C ILE A 46 5.87 -8.65 -4.86
N ILE A 47 5.60 -7.66 -5.73
CA ILE A 47 4.78 -6.50 -5.41
C ILE A 47 3.49 -6.59 -6.21
N LEU A 48 2.36 -6.58 -5.52
CA LEU A 48 1.07 -6.29 -6.08
C LEU A 48 0.95 -4.77 -6.19
N ASP A 49 1.17 -4.26 -7.40
CA ASP A 49 1.18 -2.82 -7.67
C ASP A 49 -0.22 -2.23 -7.72
N ASP A 50 -0.37 -0.96 -8.13
CA ASP A 50 -1.68 -0.30 -8.23
C ASP A 50 -2.70 -1.15 -8.99
N GLY A 51 -3.93 -1.12 -8.55
CA GLY A 51 -5.04 -1.89 -9.12
C GLY A 51 -5.57 -3.01 -8.22
N TRP A 52 -4.94 -3.34 -7.08
CA TRP A 52 -5.43 -4.35 -6.14
C TRP A 52 -6.52 -3.83 -5.20
N LEU A 53 -6.48 -2.55 -4.87
CA LEU A 53 -7.27 -1.92 -3.80
C LEU A 53 -8.60 -1.36 -4.30
N GLN A 54 -9.54 -1.16 -3.39
CA GLN A 54 -10.82 -0.51 -3.69
C GLN A 54 -10.62 1.00 -3.82
N SER A 55 -10.93 1.53 -5.00
CA SER A 55 -10.87 2.96 -5.29
C SER A 55 -12.02 3.38 -6.20
N CYS A 56 -12.32 4.66 -6.23
CA CYS A 56 -13.31 5.27 -7.11
C CYS A 56 -12.83 6.67 -7.52
N ASP A 57 -12.84 6.95 -8.81
CA ASP A 57 -12.47 8.27 -9.37
C ASP A 57 -11.16 8.82 -8.81
N GLY A 58 -10.12 8.00 -8.79
CA GLY A 58 -8.81 8.39 -8.27
C GLY A 58 -8.72 8.51 -6.74
N ARG A 59 -9.70 8.03 -5.96
CA ARG A 59 -9.76 8.16 -4.50
C ARG A 59 -9.93 6.83 -3.80
N LEU A 60 -9.29 6.68 -2.65
CA LEU A 60 -9.38 5.48 -1.81
C LEU A 60 -10.76 5.35 -1.19
N THR A 61 -11.37 4.15 -1.30
CA THR A 61 -12.69 3.87 -0.70
C THR A 61 -12.63 2.93 0.48
N SER A 62 -11.66 2.02 0.52
CA SER A 62 -11.45 1.05 1.59
C SER A 62 -9.95 0.69 1.68
N PHE A 63 -9.52 0.17 2.84
CA PHE A 63 -8.18 -0.41 3.01
C PHE A 63 -8.04 -1.82 2.40
N ARG A 64 -9.14 -2.34 1.86
CA ARG A 64 -9.24 -3.72 1.41
C ARG A 64 -8.96 -3.87 -0.08
N GLU A 65 -8.65 -5.10 -0.46
CA GLU A 65 -8.59 -5.54 -1.85
C GLU A 65 -9.95 -5.38 -2.56
N ASP A 66 -9.91 -5.20 -3.87
CA ASP A 66 -11.11 -5.22 -4.69
C ASP A 66 -11.67 -6.66 -4.76
N PRO A 67 -12.89 -6.93 -4.25
CA PRO A 67 -13.45 -8.28 -4.22
C PRO A 67 -13.75 -8.84 -5.61
N ASN A 68 -13.88 -8.02 -6.65
CA ASN A 68 -14.03 -8.49 -8.03
C ASN A 68 -12.71 -9.04 -8.58
N LYS A 69 -11.58 -8.51 -8.12
CA LYS A 69 -10.24 -8.88 -8.56
C LYS A 69 -9.61 -9.98 -7.69
N PHE A 70 -9.99 -10.03 -6.41
CA PHE A 70 -9.53 -10.99 -5.41
C PHE A 70 -10.72 -11.62 -4.68
N PRO A 71 -11.56 -12.41 -5.37
CA PRO A 71 -12.82 -12.92 -4.82
C PRO A 71 -12.64 -13.87 -3.62
N GLU A 72 -11.48 -14.52 -3.50
CA GLU A 72 -11.14 -15.36 -2.35
C GLU A 72 -10.64 -14.59 -1.13
N GLY A 73 -10.44 -13.27 -1.26
CA GLY A 73 -9.83 -12.39 -0.28
C GLY A 73 -8.30 -12.49 -0.19
N PHE A 74 -7.65 -11.41 0.24
CA PHE A 74 -6.18 -11.33 0.27
C PHE A 74 -5.55 -12.43 1.11
N ARG A 75 -6.08 -12.70 2.30
CA ARG A 75 -5.48 -13.69 3.19
C ARG A 75 -5.37 -15.06 2.53
N THR A 76 -6.43 -15.51 1.87
CA THR A 76 -6.43 -16.79 1.15
C THR A 76 -5.49 -16.75 -0.04
N PHE A 77 -5.57 -15.70 -0.85
CA PHE A 77 -4.71 -15.51 -2.01
C PHE A 77 -3.23 -15.47 -1.64
N ILE A 78 -2.82 -14.65 -0.67
CA ILE A 78 -1.44 -14.51 -0.21
C ILE A 78 -0.91 -15.85 0.34
N SER A 79 -1.70 -16.54 1.15
CA SER A 79 -1.33 -17.86 1.67
C SER A 79 -1.10 -18.87 0.53
N ARG A 80 -1.98 -18.87 -0.47
CA ARG A 80 -1.89 -19.74 -1.64
C ARG A 80 -0.61 -19.50 -2.44
N ILE A 81 -0.32 -18.26 -2.82
CA ILE A 81 0.87 -17.96 -3.64
C ILE A 81 2.18 -18.24 -2.88
N LYS A 82 2.22 -18.04 -1.57
CA LYS A 82 3.37 -18.41 -0.74
C LYS A 82 3.58 -19.94 -0.71
N SER A 83 2.52 -20.70 -0.52
CA SER A 83 2.61 -22.19 -0.41
C SER A 83 2.82 -22.89 -1.74
N GLU A 84 2.12 -22.48 -2.80
CA GLU A 84 2.13 -23.20 -4.08
C GLU A 84 3.28 -22.80 -5.01
N TYR A 85 3.69 -21.51 -4.97
CA TYR A 85 4.72 -20.98 -5.86
C TYR A 85 6.05 -20.67 -5.16
N GLY A 86 6.13 -20.88 -3.85
CA GLY A 86 7.36 -20.64 -3.08
C GLY A 86 7.74 -19.16 -2.98
N ILE A 87 6.75 -18.27 -3.04
CA ILE A 87 6.92 -16.83 -2.79
C ILE A 87 7.15 -16.64 -1.28
N GLU A 88 8.27 -16.02 -0.93
CA GLU A 88 8.66 -15.83 0.46
C GLU A 88 8.10 -14.53 1.04
N LYS A 89 8.02 -13.47 0.21
CA LYS A 89 7.56 -12.15 0.62
C LYS A 89 6.60 -11.55 -0.41
N VAL A 90 5.53 -10.93 0.07
CA VAL A 90 4.56 -10.22 -0.76
C VAL A 90 4.44 -8.79 -0.25
N GLY A 91 4.72 -7.83 -1.12
CA GLY A 91 4.45 -6.42 -0.90
C GLY A 91 3.23 -5.93 -1.65
N VAL A 92 2.67 -4.83 -1.19
CA VAL A 92 1.61 -4.12 -1.91
C VAL A 92 1.99 -2.65 -2.12
N TRP A 93 1.51 -2.10 -3.23
CA TRP A 93 1.57 -0.68 -3.50
C TRP A 93 0.46 0.06 -2.75
N HIS A 94 0.75 1.24 -2.25
CA HIS A 94 -0.25 2.25 -1.93
C HIS A 94 0.29 3.67 -2.14
N ALA A 95 -0.59 4.64 -2.33
CA ALA A 95 -0.19 6.03 -2.38
C ALA A 95 -0.03 6.61 -0.96
N PHE A 96 0.92 7.55 -0.82
CA PHE A 96 1.17 8.27 0.43
C PHE A 96 -0.03 9.11 0.90
N THR A 97 -0.86 9.53 -0.05
CA THR A 97 -2.08 10.32 0.15
C THR A 97 -3.36 9.47 0.28
N GLY A 98 -3.22 8.14 0.41
CA GLY A 98 -4.30 7.17 0.36
C GLY A 98 -4.50 6.62 -1.05
N TYR A 99 -4.83 7.44 -2.02
CA TYR A 99 -4.77 7.17 -3.46
C TYR A 99 -4.33 8.44 -4.20
N TRP A 100 -4.34 8.45 -5.52
CA TRP A 100 -3.83 9.58 -6.32
C TRP A 100 -4.48 10.92 -5.95
N ASP A 101 -5.82 10.95 -5.78
CA ASP A 101 -6.62 12.13 -5.45
C ASP A 101 -7.15 12.14 -4.00
N GLY A 102 -6.48 11.39 -3.10
CA GLY A 102 -6.84 11.33 -1.68
C GLY A 102 -7.90 10.28 -1.35
N ILE A 103 -8.86 10.66 -0.51
CA ILE A 103 -9.87 9.77 0.07
C ILE A 103 -11.25 10.08 -0.51
N GLN A 104 -12.02 9.05 -0.87
CA GLN A 104 -13.38 9.21 -1.35
C GLN A 104 -14.33 9.62 -0.21
N PRO A 105 -15.00 10.80 -0.29
CA PRO A 105 -15.99 11.20 0.70
C PRO A 105 -17.09 10.14 0.87
N ASN A 106 -17.56 9.98 2.11
CA ASN A 106 -18.62 9.03 2.49
C ASN A 106 -18.28 7.53 2.31
N SER A 107 -17.06 7.20 1.91
CA SER A 107 -16.57 5.82 1.82
C SER A 107 -16.42 5.14 3.17
N GLU A 108 -16.12 3.83 3.19
CA GLU A 108 -15.80 3.08 4.41
C GLU A 108 -14.62 3.74 5.14
N VAL A 109 -13.50 3.94 4.43
CA VAL A 109 -12.31 4.53 5.03
C VAL A 109 -12.54 5.96 5.52
N ALA A 110 -13.36 6.76 4.81
CA ALA A 110 -13.67 8.12 5.25
C ALA A 110 -14.48 8.15 6.56
N LYS A 111 -15.35 7.17 6.79
CA LYS A 111 -16.11 7.03 8.03
C LYS A 111 -15.25 6.51 9.18
N ASP A 112 -14.47 5.46 8.94
CA ASP A 112 -13.66 4.80 9.96
C ASP A 112 -12.47 5.67 10.40
N GLN A 113 -11.94 6.50 9.51
CA GLN A 113 -10.79 7.35 9.75
C GLN A 113 -11.16 8.84 9.93
N LYS A 114 -12.42 9.16 10.17
CA LYS A 114 -12.95 10.54 10.22
C LYS A 114 -12.07 11.49 11.03
N GLU A 115 -11.60 11.08 12.20
CA GLU A 115 -10.78 11.90 13.10
C GLU A 115 -9.34 12.11 12.58
N ASN A 116 -8.93 11.35 11.58
CA ASN A 116 -7.60 11.40 10.97
C ASN A 116 -7.60 12.13 9.62
N LEU A 117 -8.76 12.61 9.15
CA LEU A 117 -8.92 13.25 7.85
C LEU A 117 -9.27 14.73 7.96
N ILE A 118 -8.93 15.48 6.92
CA ILE A 118 -9.28 16.89 6.77
C ILE A 118 -9.68 17.17 5.33
N VAL A 119 -10.60 18.12 5.14
CA VAL A 119 -10.88 18.69 3.82
C VAL A 119 -9.93 19.85 3.59
N THR A 120 -9.17 19.81 2.49
CA THR A 120 -8.27 20.90 2.12
C THR A 120 -9.04 22.13 1.61
N PRO A 121 -8.45 23.33 1.54
CA PRO A 121 -9.06 24.49 0.89
C PRO A 121 -9.50 24.22 -0.55
N GLY A 122 -8.79 23.38 -1.29
CA GLY A 122 -9.16 22.93 -2.63
C GLY A 122 -10.28 21.88 -2.69
N GLY A 123 -10.86 21.48 -1.54
CA GLY A 123 -11.99 20.55 -1.46
C GLY A 123 -11.64 19.07 -1.45
N SER A 124 -10.37 18.69 -1.49
CA SER A 124 -9.94 17.28 -1.40
C SER A 124 -9.98 16.79 0.05
N LEU A 125 -10.49 15.57 0.25
CA LEU A 125 -10.42 14.87 1.52
C LEU A 125 -9.10 14.10 1.60
N VAL A 126 -8.24 14.44 2.57
CA VAL A 126 -6.90 13.87 2.72
C VAL A 126 -6.60 13.55 4.19
N ILE A 127 -5.52 12.83 4.44
CA ILE A 127 -5.04 12.57 5.80
C ILE A 127 -4.57 13.91 6.38
N ALA A 128 -4.99 14.24 7.62
CA ALA A 128 -4.61 15.49 8.25
C ALA A 128 -3.09 15.57 8.49
N PRO A 129 -2.45 16.76 8.32
CA PRO A 129 -1.00 16.89 8.24
C PRO A 129 -0.28 16.90 9.60
N THR A 130 -0.81 16.21 10.61
CA THR A 130 -0.14 16.01 11.90
C THR A 130 0.43 14.60 12.02
N TYR A 131 1.52 14.47 12.77
CA TYR A 131 2.12 13.15 12.99
C TYR A 131 1.10 12.13 13.53
N GLN A 132 0.30 12.50 14.54
CA GLN A 132 -0.61 11.55 15.19
C GLN A 132 -1.69 11.03 14.23
N GLN A 133 -2.29 11.92 13.44
CA GLN A 133 -3.34 11.56 12.50
C GLN A 133 -2.80 10.73 11.33
N GLN A 134 -1.64 11.12 10.79
CA GLN A 134 -0.92 10.33 9.79
C GLN A 134 -0.56 8.94 10.32
N PHE A 135 -0.02 8.85 11.54
CA PHE A 135 0.32 7.57 12.16
C PHE A 135 -0.91 6.70 12.36
N ASN A 136 -1.99 7.23 12.92
CA ASN A 136 -3.22 6.47 13.14
C ASN A 136 -3.78 5.90 11.83
N PHE A 137 -3.73 6.68 10.75
CA PHE A 137 -4.20 6.25 9.43
C PHE A 137 -3.34 5.12 8.86
N PHE A 138 -2.01 5.29 8.81
CA PHE A 138 -1.10 4.26 8.33
C PHE A 138 -1.10 3.03 9.24
N ASP A 139 -1.16 3.20 10.55
CA ASP A 139 -1.22 2.11 11.52
C ASP A 139 -2.45 1.21 11.31
N ALA A 140 -3.62 1.82 11.11
CA ALA A 140 -4.85 1.09 10.82
C ALA A 140 -4.74 0.31 9.50
N TRP A 141 -4.21 0.93 8.44
CA TRP A 141 -4.06 0.30 7.14
C TRP A 141 -3.01 -0.82 7.16
N HIS A 142 -1.83 -0.54 7.68
CA HIS A 142 -0.75 -1.52 7.76
C HIS A 142 -1.11 -2.70 8.68
N SER A 143 -1.85 -2.46 9.78
CA SER A 143 -2.39 -3.53 10.61
C SER A 143 -3.35 -4.44 9.84
N TYR A 144 -4.19 -3.88 8.96
CA TYR A 144 -5.01 -4.69 8.07
C TYR A 144 -4.14 -5.53 7.14
N LEU A 145 -3.19 -4.92 6.44
CA LEU A 145 -2.31 -5.59 5.47
C LEU A 145 -1.47 -6.70 6.12
N GLU A 146 -0.89 -6.45 7.29
CA GLU A 146 -0.14 -7.44 8.06
C GLU A 146 -1.01 -8.68 8.37
N LYS A 147 -2.26 -8.48 8.80
CA LYS A 147 -3.21 -9.56 9.06
C LYS A 147 -3.58 -10.37 7.80
N GLN A 148 -3.46 -9.78 6.61
CA GLN A 148 -3.63 -10.50 5.35
C GLN A 148 -2.37 -11.27 4.92
N GLY A 149 -1.26 -11.12 5.62
CA GLY A 149 0.01 -11.80 5.32
C GLY A 149 0.92 -11.03 4.37
N ILE A 150 0.68 -9.73 4.21
CA ILE A 150 1.58 -8.80 3.50
C ILE A 150 2.82 -8.57 4.35
N ASP A 151 3.99 -8.53 3.71
CA ASP A 151 5.29 -8.46 4.36
C ASP A 151 5.96 -7.08 4.26
N PHE A 152 5.56 -6.25 3.29
CA PHE A 152 6.11 -4.91 3.09
C PHE A 152 5.21 -4.05 2.20
N VAL A 153 5.53 -2.77 2.07
CA VAL A 153 4.79 -1.83 1.22
C VAL A 153 5.72 -1.11 0.25
N LYS A 154 5.20 -0.82 -0.95
CA LYS A 154 5.74 0.15 -1.90
C LYS A 154 4.87 1.40 -1.80
N VAL A 155 5.47 2.54 -1.42
CA VAL A 155 4.73 3.78 -1.18
C VAL A 155 5.04 4.81 -2.27
N ASP A 156 4.02 5.17 -3.01
CA ASP A 156 4.08 6.08 -4.14
C ASP A 156 3.41 7.44 -3.83
N ASN A 157 3.43 8.37 -4.78
CA ASN A 157 2.86 9.71 -4.69
C ASN A 157 3.41 10.55 -3.51
N GLN A 158 4.63 10.33 -3.10
CA GLN A 158 5.23 11.04 -1.96
C GLN A 158 5.47 12.53 -2.27
N SER A 159 5.81 12.86 -3.52
CA SER A 159 6.00 14.24 -3.97
C SER A 159 4.69 15.03 -4.07
N GLY A 160 3.59 14.38 -4.50
CA GLY A 160 2.28 14.99 -4.64
C GLY A 160 1.63 15.38 -3.30
N ALA A 161 2.06 14.78 -2.19
CA ALA A 161 1.50 15.10 -0.88
C ALA A 161 1.70 16.56 -0.45
N SER A 162 2.78 17.21 -0.94
CA SER A 162 3.03 18.64 -0.63
C SER A 162 1.92 19.55 -1.14
N ASP A 163 1.31 19.23 -2.27
CA ASP A 163 0.31 20.08 -2.93
C ASP A 163 -0.98 20.18 -2.11
N TYR A 164 -1.30 19.13 -1.35
CA TYR A 164 -2.47 19.14 -0.46
C TYR A 164 -2.30 19.98 0.80
N TYR A 165 -1.05 20.20 1.24
CA TYR A 165 -0.77 20.81 2.54
C TYR A 165 -0.30 22.27 2.45
N ASN A 166 -0.01 22.77 1.26
CA ASN A 166 0.58 24.10 1.03
C ASN A 166 -0.18 25.26 1.70
N GLU A 167 -1.51 25.16 1.80
CA GLU A 167 -2.36 26.19 2.39
C GLU A 167 -2.71 25.91 3.86
N LEU A 168 -2.27 24.78 4.41
CA LEU A 168 -2.59 24.36 5.78
C LEU A 168 -1.42 24.54 6.73
N LEU A 169 -0.24 24.11 6.31
CA LEU A 169 1.02 24.15 7.07
C LEU A 169 2.20 24.36 6.11
N PRO A 170 3.36 24.84 6.59
CA PRO A 170 4.59 24.77 5.82
C PRO A 170 4.82 23.33 5.35
N SER A 171 4.97 23.11 4.03
CA SER A 171 5.08 21.78 3.43
C SER A 171 6.16 20.90 4.09
N SER A 172 7.30 21.52 4.47
CA SER A 172 8.37 20.82 5.18
C SER A 172 7.93 20.23 6.53
N VAL A 173 7.05 20.91 7.25
CA VAL A 173 6.52 20.42 8.54
C VAL A 173 5.53 19.28 8.32
N ALA A 174 4.58 19.47 7.39
CA ALA A 174 3.57 18.45 7.06
C ALA A 174 4.21 17.16 6.53
N ILE A 175 5.13 17.29 5.57
CA ILE A 175 5.80 16.14 4.96
C ILE A 175 6.74 15.43 5.94
N ALA A 176 7.47 16.16 6.78
CA ALA A 176 8.30 15.52 7.82
C ALA A 176 7.45 14.72 8.83
N ALA A 177 6.29 15.26 9.24
CA ALA A 177 5.36 14.55 10.11
C ALA A 177 4.80 13.27 9.45
N ALA A 178 4.41 13.35 8.18
CA ALA A 178 3.86 12.24 7.42
C ALA A 178 4.90 11.13 7.17
N HIS A 179 6.12 11.47 6.76
CA HIS A 179 7.19 10.48 6.58
C HIS A 179 7.58 9.80 7.90
N LYS A 180 7.66 10.57 8.99
CA LYS A 180 7.92 9.95 10.30
C LYS A 180 6.80 8.99 10.71
N ALA A 181 5.56 9.35 10.47
CA ALA A 181 4.41 8.51 10.77
C ALA A 181 4.41 7.23 9.93
N LEU A 182 4.70 7.33 8.64
CA LEU A 182 4.87 6.19 7.75
C LEU A 182 6.00 5.28 8.23
N ASP A 183 7.19 5.81 8.49
CA ASP A 183 8.35 5.06 8.99
C ASP A 183 8.02 4.30 10.28
N ASP A 184 7.36 4.96 11.23
CA ASP A 184 7.00 4.34 12.51
C ASP A 184 5.96 3.22 12.33
N SER A 185 4.98 3.40 11.46
CA SER A 185 3.99 2.38 11.13
C SER A 185 4.61 1.19 10.38
N VAL A 186 5.47 1.44 9.39
CA VAL A 186 6.22 0.39 8.68
C VAL A 186 7.14 -0.38 9.63
N ASN A 187 7.81 0.30 10.55
CA ASN A 187 8.64 -0.35 11.58
C ASN A 187 7.80 -1.26 12.50
N LYS A 188 6.58 -0.85 12.83
CA LYS A 188 5.69 -1.60 13.70
C LYS A 188 5.16 -2.87 13.04
N HIS A 189 4.71 -2.79 11.79
CA HIS A 189 3.99 -3.86 11.10
C HIS A 189 4.87 -4.71 10.17
N PHE A 190 5.91 -4.12 9.59
CA PHE A 190 6.72 -4.76 8.55
C PHE A 190 8.23 -4.79 8.87
N GLY A 191 8.60 -4.54 10.12
CA GLY A 191 10.01 -4.56 10.55
C GLY A 191 10.89 -3.52 9.85
N GLY A 192 10.28 -2.46 9.31
CA GLY A 192 10.97 -1.38 8.60
C GLY A 192 11.17 -1.64 7.10
N CYS A 193 10.54 -2.66 6.53
CA CYS A 193 10.63 -2.95 5.10
C CYS A 193 9.64 -2.11 4.28
N VAL A 194 10.16 -1.12 3.57
CA VAL A 194 9.43 -0.24 2.65
C VAL A 194 10.27 0.04 1.41
N ILE A 195 9.62 0.16 0.26
CA ILE A 195 10.23 0.48 -1.04
C ILE A 195 9.60 1.76 -1.59
#